data_07a34a209897b624fdec457a42fe27d3
#
_entry.id   07a34a209897b624fdec457a42fe27d3
#
_cell.length_a   1.000
_cell.length_b   1.000
_cell.length_c   1.000
_cell.angle_alpha   90.00
_cell.angle_beta   90.00
_cell.angle_gamma   90.00
#
_symmetry.space_group_name_H-M   'P 1'
#
loop_
_entity.id
_entity.type
_entity.pdbx_description
1 polymer ?
#
loop_
_entity_poly.entity_id
_entity_poly.type
_entity_poly.pdbx_seq_one_letter_code
_entity_poly.pdbx_strand_id
1 'polypeptide(L)'
;MQRRTSLLWLVLGVCLLAALTAHRLHRVNPVQAQEAASAPKTASPADGYNIHVLAPHLVDGKQMGPYHHYCKVMAPDPQIVCLIYESTEPNAVLSQVEWIYAKKMTRAAVPLKQWNKNWHDHAVEIAGGRVQVLDLPPDKAKEVADTVATTDGMIYHFYFDGKLPNGKTSIAQAVGHKPLSEAEYKAAK
;
A
#
# COMPACT_ATOMS: atom_id res chain seq x y z
N MET A 1 -43.18 -22.01 55.35
CA MET A 1 -43.06 -20.99 54.28
C MET A 1 -41.73 -20.22 54.31
N GLN A 2 -40.62 -20.74 54.81
CA GLN A 2 -39.37 -19.97 55.04
C GLN A 2 -38.19 -20.35 54.09
N ARG A 3 -38.35 -21.35 53.23
CA ARG A 3 -37.26 -21.80 52.34
C ARG A 3 -37.21 -21.14 50.94
N ARG A 4 -38.24 -20.39 50.52
CA ARG A 4 -38.28 -19.77 49.17
C ARG A 4 -37.62 -18.39 49.10
N THR A 5 -37.49 -17.67 50.19
CA THR A 5 -36.89 -16.36 50.24
C THR A 5 -35.35 -16.36 50.18
N SER A 6 -34.70 -17.41 50.77
CA SER A 6 -33.25 -17.51 50.78
C SER A 6 -32.62 -17.77 49.39
N LEU A 7 -33.35 -18.47 48.50
CA LEU A 7 -32.86 -18.74 47.14
C LEU A 7 -32.89 -17.51 46.26
N LEU A 8 -33.89 -16.64 46.45
CA LEU A 8 -34.02 -15.39 45.67
C LEU A 8 -32.87 -14.39 45.95
N TRP A 9 -32.44 -14.31 47.19
CA TRP A 9 -31.33 -13.43 47.58
C TRP A 9 -29.97 -13.93 47.09
N LEU A 10 -29.76 -15.25 46.98
CA LEU A 10 -28.55 -15.83 46.45
C LEU A 10 -28.40 -15.57 44.92
N VAL A 11 -29.51 -15.70 44.17
CA VAL A 11 -29.49 -15.42 42.73
C VAL A 11 -29.28 -13.95 42.43
N LEU A 12 -29.91 -13.03 43.18
CA LEU A 12 -29.69 -11.60 43.04
C LEU A 12 -28.25 -11.18 43.38
N GLY A 13 -27.64 -11.77 44.42
CA GLY A 13 -26.26 -11.49 44.81
C GLY A 13 -25.26 -11.92 43.74
N VAL A 14 -25.44 -13.07 43.12
CA VAL A 14 -24.56 -13.59 42.04
C VAL A 14 -24.68 -12.75 40.76
N CYS A 15 -25.89 -12.32 40.42
CA CYS A 15 -26.07 -11.42 39.23
C CYS A 15 -25.46 -10.05 39.43
N LEU A 16 -25.50 -9.48 40.65
CA LEU A 16 -24.84 -8.18 40.92
C LEU A 16 -23.33 -8.27 40.88
N LEU A 17 -22.73 -9.37 41.39
CA LEU A 17 -21.30 -9.59 41.30
C LEU A 17 -20.82 -9.80 39.85
N ALA A 18 -21.58 -10.54 39.03
CA ALA A 18 -21.26 -10.73 37.62
C ALA A 18 -21.34 -9.44 36.82
N ALA A 19 -22.32 -8.55 37.12
CA ALA A 19 -22.42 -7.24 36.47
C ALA A 19 -21.28 -6.28 36.85
N LEU A 20 -20.79 -6.35 38.10
CA LEU A 20 -19.66 -5.53 38.56
C LEU A 20 -18.29 -5.99 38.01
N THR A 21 -18.12 -7.28 37.75
CA THR A 21 -16.90 -7.80 37.12
C THR A 21 -16.86 -7.54 35.61
N ALA A 22 -18.00 -7.62 34.93
CA ALA A 22 -18.09 -7.29 33.49
C ALA A 22 -17.80 -5.80 33.20
N HIS A 23 -18.15 -4.88 34.12
CA HIS A 23 -17.89 -3.45 33.98
C HIS A 23 -16.41 -3.06 34.19
N ARG A 24 -15.60 -3.92 34.82
CA ARG A 24 -14.16 -3.66 34.99
C ARG A 24 -13.28 -4.07 33.81
N LEU A 25 -13.79 -4.91 32.90
CA LEU A 25 -13.01 -5.43 31.78
C LEU A 25 -12.99 -4.53 30.53
N HIS A 26 -13.76 -3.43 30.49
CA HIS A 26 -13.85 -2.55 29.34
C HIS A 26 -13.44 -1.09 29.59
N ARG A 27 -12.84 -0.78 30.73
CA ARG A 27 -12.17 0.52 30.88
C ARG A 27 -10.75 0.41 30.35
N VAL A 28 -10.59 0.52 29.04
CA VAL A 28 -9.33 1.02 28.47
C VAL A 28 -9.12 2.40 29.09
N ASN A 29 -8.09 2.55 29.92
CA ASN A 29 -7.81 3.81 30.62
C ASN A 29 -7.52 4.88 29.55
N PRO A 30 -8.35 5.91 29.39
CA PRO A 30 -8.13 6.95 28.35
C PRO A 30 -6.78 7.67 28.55
N VAL A 31 -6.25 7.66 29.78
CA VAL A 31 -4.92 8.21 30.11
C VAL A 31 -3.79 7.42 29.42
N GLN A 32 -3.86 6.08 29.36
CA GLN A 32 -2.84 5.29 28.66
C GLN A 32 -2.86 5.49 27.14
N ALA A 33 -4.04 5.70 26.53
CA ALA A 33 -4.14 6.01 25.11
C ALA A 33 -3.58 7.41 24.81
N GLN A 34 -3.75 8.37 25.70
CA GLN A 34 -3.25 9.74 25.53
C GLN A 34 -1.75 9.85 25.80
N GLU A 35 -1.22 9.08 26.73
CA GLU A 35 0.23 9.00 27.01
C GLU A 35 0.99 8.33 25.85
N ALA A 36 0.43 7.29 25.23
CA ALA A 36 0.98 6.67 24.04
C ALA A 36 0.99 7.63 22.83
N ALA A 37 0.01 8.55 22.73
CA ALA A 37 -0.04 9.57 21.68
C ALA A 37 0.94 10.72 21.88
N SER A 38 1.44 10.94 23.10
CA SER A 38 2.39 12.00 23.45
C SER A 38 3.87 11.56 23.45
N ALA A 39 4.14 10.26 23.35
CA ALA A 39 5.50 9.75 23.22
C ALA A 39 6.13 10.19 21.88
N PRO A 40 7.41 10.58 21.85
CA PRO A 40 8.07 10.88 20.58
C PRO A 40 7.96 9.67 19.65
N LYS A 41 7.45 9.91 18.45
CA LYS A 41 7.33 8.84 17.44
C LYS A 41 8.72 8.35 17.06
N THR A 42 9.06 7.13 17.43
CA THR A 42 10.27 6.47 16.93
C THR A 42 10.15 6.21 15.43
N ALA A 43 11.26 6.33 14.70
CA ALA A 43 11.30 6.02 13.26
C ALA A 43 10.73 4.62 12.99
N SER A 44 9.86 4.51 12.01
CA SER A 44 9.14 3.29 11.66
C SER A 44 9.36 2.94 10.18
N PRO A 45 9.36 1.64 9.80
CA PRO A 45 9.31 1.25 8.39
C PRO A 45 8.17 1.88 7.61
N ALA A 46 7.08 2.28 8.27
CA ALA A 46 5.95 3.00 7.66
C ALA A 46 6.23 4.49 7.37
N ASP A 47 7.34 5.05 7.85
CA ASP A 47 7.70 6.44 7.58
C ASP A 47 8.45 6.56 6.24
N GLY A 48 8.39 7.75 5.63
CA GLY A 48 9.18 8.10 4.43
C GLY A 48 8.49 7.82 3.10
N TYR A 49 7.20 7.49 3.07
CA TYR A 49 6.39 7.42 1.84
C TYR A 49 5.95 8.84 1.44
N ASN A 50 6.91 9.65 0.98
CA ASN A 50 6.75 11.09 0.77
C ASN A 50 6.94 11.55 -0.69
N ILE A 51 7.21 10.63 -1.62
CA ILE A 51 7.22 10.93 -3.05
C ILE A 51 5.82 10.64 -3.58
N HIS A 52 5.12 11.68 -4.04
CA HIS A 52 3.75 11.57 -4.54
C HIS A 52 3.73 11.57 -6.06
N VAL A 53 3.18 10.51 -6.64
CA VAL A 53 3.08 10.32 -8.09
C VAL A 53 1.65 9.98 -8.47
N LEU A 54 1.20 10.47 -9.61
CA LEU A 54 -0.11 10.16 -10.20
C LEU A 54 0.09 9.46 -11.54
N ALA A 55 -0.45 8.25 -11.69
CA ALA A 55 -0.37 7.48 -12.93
C ALA A 55 -1.57 6.53 -13.12
N PRO A 56 -2.04 6.30 -14.37
CA PRO A 56 -3.02 5.28 -14.70
C PRO A 56 -2.35 3.92 -14.89
N HIS A 57 -3.09 2.83 -14.62
CA HIS A 57 -2.62 1.46 -14.81
C HIS A 57 -3.53 0.65 -15.73
N LEU A 58 -3.00 -0.43 -16.32
CA LEU A 58 -3.78 -1.48 -16.96
C LEU A 58 -4.05 -2.59 -15.95
N VAL A 59 -5.29 -2.72 -15.52
CA VAL A 59 -5.77 -3.78 -14.63
C VAL A 59 -6.64 -4.72 -15.44
N ASP A 60 -6.24 -6.00 -15.53
CA ASP A 60 -6.93 -6.99 -16.37
C ASP A 60 -7.20 -6.48 -17.81
N GLY A 61 -6.20 -5.77 -18.39
CA GLY A 61 -6.27 -5.21 -19.74
C GLY A 61 -7.11 -3.94 -19.89
N LYS A 62 -7.69 -3.39 -18.82
CA LYS A 62 -8.45 -2.13 -18.82
C LYS A 62 -7.64 -1.02 -18.18
N GLN A 63 -7.62 0.16 -18.81
CA GLN A 63 -7.05 1.33 -18.19
C GLN A 63 -7.95 1.80 -17.04
N MET A 64 -7.35 1.93 -15.86
CA MET A 64 -7.98 2.39 -14.62
C MET A 64 -7.14 3.49 -13.96
N GLY A 65 -7.73 4.20 -13.02
CA GLY A 65 -7.10 5.34 -12.34
C GLY A 65 -7.43 6.68 -13.03
N PRO A 66 -6.57 7.73 -12.92
CA PRO A 66 -5.23 7.64 -12.33
C PRO A 66 -5.24 7.37 -10.82
N TYR A 67 -4.18 6.71 -10.34
CA TYR A 67 -3.98 6.34 -8.94
C TYR A 67 -2.91 7.21 -8.29
N HIS A 68 -3.05 7.45 -7.00
CA HIS A 68 -2.10 8.19 -6.17
C HIS A 68 -1.08 7.25 -5.52
N HIS A 69 0.17 7.36 -5.94
CA HIS A 69 1.30 6.59 -5.42
C HIS A 69 2.01 7.41 -4.35
N TYR A 70 2.15 6.87 -3.16
CA TYR A 70 3.05 7.40 -2.14
C TYR A 70 4.24 6.46 -2.02
N CYS A 71 5.41 6.93 -2.43
CA CYS A 71 6.58 6.11 -2.63
C CYS A 71 7.70 6.43 -1.64
N LYS A 72 8.46 5.39 -1.27
CA LYS A 72 9.62 5.44 -0.39
C LYS A 72 10.82 4.83 -1.07
N VAL A 73 11.92 5.57 -1.11
CA VAL A 73 13.23 5.06 -1.56
C VAL A 73 13.85 4.21 -0.46
N MET A 74 14.19 2.96 -0.78
CA MET A 74 14.75 1.99 0.14
C MET A 74 16.28 1.86 0.01
N ALA A 75 16.82 2.11 -1.18
CA ALA A 75 18.25 2.06 -1.46
C ALA A 75 18.64 3.00 -2.62
N PRO A 76 19.92 3.47 -2.67
CA PRO A 76 20.38 4.42 -3.68
C PRO A 76 20.46 3.86 -5.11
N ASP A 77 20.77 2.57 -5.28
CA ASP A 77 20.43 1.84 -6.52
C ASP A 77 18.91 1.68 -6.48
N PRO A 78 18.14 2.35 -7.39
CA PRO A 78 16.74 2.59 -7.09
C PRO A 78 15.99 1.31 -6.71
N GLN A 79 15.68 1.20 -5.43
CA GLN A 79 14.74 0.23 -4.86
C GLN A 79 13.69 1.07 -4.16
N ILE A 80 12.48 1.06 -4.68
CA ILE A 80 11.39 1.92 -4.24
C ILE A 80 10.17 1.04 -3.98
N VAL A 81 9.41 1.37 -2.95
CA VAL A 81 8.10 0.78 -2.68
C VAL A 81 7.06 1.87 -2.68
N CYS A 82 5.96 1.66 -3.39
CA CYS A 82 4.83 2.58 -3.43
C CYS A 82 3.57 1.93 -2.85
N LEU A 83 2.89 2.67 -1.98
CA LEU A 83 1.52 2.42 -1.56
C LEU A 83 0.59 3.21 -2.48
N ILE A 84 -0.39 2.55 -3.09
CA ILE A 84 -1.18 3.14 -4.17
C ILE A 84 -2.65 3.18 -3.78
N TYR A 85 -3.22 4.39 -3.85
CA TYR A 85 -4.56 4.71 -3.38
C TYR A 85 -5.44 5.24 -4.52
N GLU A 86 -6.75 5.07 -4.38
CA GLU A 86 -7.74 5.54 -5.36
C GLU A 86 -7.97 7.07 -5.31
N SER A 87 -7.62 7.69 -4.19
CA SER A 87 -7.74 9.15 -3.99
C SER A 87 -6.78 9.65 -2.91
N THR A 88 -6.77 10.97 -2.69
CA THR A 88 -6.01 11.61 -1.60
C THR A 88 -6.80 11.75 -0.29
N GLU A 89 -8.01 11.22 -0.23
CA GLU A 89 -8.83 11.27 0.98
C GLU A 89 -8.18 10.50 2.13
N PRO A 90 -8.28 10.95 3.39
CA PRO A 90 -7.65 10.29 4.54
C PRO A 90 -8.04 8.81 4.74
N ASN A 91 -9.19 8.40 4.21
CA ASN A 91 -9.73 7.05 4.28
C ASN A 91 -9.78 6.37 2.90
N ALA A 92 -8.96 6.84 1.96
CA ALA A 92 -8.85 6.23 0.63
C ALA A 92 -8.42 4.76 0.72
N VAL A 93 -8.93 3.96 -0.20
CA VAL A 93 -8.62 2.53 -0.26
C VAL A 93 -7.21 2.34 -0.79
N LEU A 94 -6.39 1.57 -0.06
CA LEU A 94 -5.12 1.03 -0.56
C LEU A 94 -5.45 -0.09 -1.56
N SER A 95 -5.46 0.25 -2.84
CA SER A 95 -5.89 -0.66 -3.90
C SER A 95 -4.75 -1.42 -4.56
N GLN A 96 -3.50 -0.92 -4.44
CA GLN A 96 -2.34 -1.55 -5.06
C GLN A 96 -1.08 -1.31 -4.23
N VAL A 97 -0.06 -2.16 -4.46
CA VAL A 97 1.31 -1.97 -3.98
C VAL A 97 2.25 -2.22 -5.15
N GLU A 98 3.27 -1.37 -5.29
CA GLU A 98 4.27 -1.51 -6.34
C GLU A 98 5.67 -1.64 -5.75
N TRP A 99 6.46 -2.58 -6.31
CA TRP A 99 7.90 -2.67 -6.13
C TRP A 99 8.61 -2.20 -7.40
N ILE A 100 9.52 -1.27 -7.23
CA ILE A 100 10.27 -0.62 -8.29
C ILE A 100 11.77 -0.86 -8.06
N TYR A 101 12.45 -1.36 -9.08
CA TYR A 101 13.88 -1.66 -9.02
C TYR A 101 14.61 -1.15 -10.27
N ALA A 102 15.89 -0.80 -10.10
CA ALA A 102 16.76 -0.48 -11.22
C ALA A 102 16.73 -1.60 -12.29
N LYS A 103 16.64 -1.24 -13.57
CA LYS A 103 16.61 -2.19 -14.71
C LYS A 103 17.76 -3.18 -14.68
N LYS A 104 18.97 -2.72 -14.31
CA LYS A 104 20.15 -3.58 -14.18
C LYS A 104 19.95 -4.73 -13.18
N MET A 105 19.13 -4.53 -12.15
CA MET A 105 18.82 -5.56 -11.14
C MET A 105 17.77 -6.54 -11.65
N THR A 106 16.65 -6.04 -12.11
CA THR A 106 15.52 -6.87 -12.58
C THR A 106 15.93 -7.70 -13.78
N ARG A 107 16.59 -7.10 -14.77
CA ARG A 107 16.97 -7.75 -16.03
C ARG A 107 18.17 -8.68 -15.89
N ALA A 108 18.93 -8.58 -14.81
CA ALA A 108 19.95 -9.56 -14.45
C ALA A 108 19.37 -10.81 -13.76
N ALA A 109 18.33 -10.63 -12.93
CA ALA A 109 17.81 -11.66 -12.04
C ALA A 109 16.52 -12.34 -12.53
N VAL A 110 15.65 -11.62 -13.27
CA VAL A 110 14.34 -12.12 -13.69
C VAL A 110 14.43 -12.70 -15.11
N PRO A 111 13.97 -13.91 -15.38
CA PRO A 111 13.88 -14.43 -16.76
C PRO A 111 12.92 -13.59 -17.62
N LEU A 112 13.27 -13.34 -18.90
CA LEU A 112 12.48 -12.50 -19.82
C LEU A 112 11.00 -12.90 -19.87
N LYS A 113 10.68 -14.20 -19.92
CA LYS A 113 9.30 -14.69 -19.94
C LYS A 113 8.52 -14.25 -18.68
N GLN A 114 9.17 -14.28 -17.52
CA GLN A 114 8.57 -13.85 -16.26
C GLN A 114 8.48 -12.32 -16.19
N TRP A 115 9.50 -11.63 -16.70
CA TRP A 115 9.51 -10.18 -16.78
C TRP A 115 8.33 -9.69 -17.65
N ASN A 116 8.20 -10.18 -18.88
CA ASN A 116 7.11 -9.83 -19.80
C ASN A 116 5.69 -10.10 -19.25
N LYS A 117 5.59 -11.03 -18.27
CA LYS A 117 4.32 -11.35 -17.63
C LYS A 117 3.98 -10.41 -16.48
N ASN A 118 4.99 -10.01 -15.69
CA ASN A 118 4.73 -9.42 -14.37
C ASN A 118 5.30 -8.01 -14.20
N TRP A 119 6.26 -7.62 -15.03
CA TRP A 119 6.98 -6.36 -14.89
C TRP A 119 6.64 -5.41 -16.03
N HIS A 120 6.88 -4.12 -15.82
CA HIS A 120 6.80 -3.10 -16.85
C HIS A 120 7.99 -2.14 -16.78
N ASP A 121 8.24 -1.45 -17.89
CA ASP A 121 9.30 -0.48 -18.03
C ASP A 121 8.72 0.93 -17.84
N HIS A 122 9.16 1.63 -16.79
CA HIS A 122 8.69 3.00 -16.52
C HIS A 122 9.08 4.01 -17.59
N ALA A 123 10.13 3.78 -18.39
CA ALA A 123 10.48 4.69 -19.49
C ALA A 123 9.32 4.87 -20.48
N VAL A 124 8.47 3.85 -20.66
CA VAL A 124 7.30 3.91 -21.54
C VAL A 124 6.23 4.87 -21.02
N GLU A 125 6.00 4.87 -19.71
CA GLU A 125 5.03 5.77 -19.08
C GLU A 125 5.52 7.21 -19.05
N ILE A 126 6.79 7.39 -18.67
CA ILE A 126 7.44 8.71 -18.62
C ILE A 126 7.45 9.34 -20.00
N ALA A 127 7.92 8.62 -21.04
CA ALA A 127 7.92 9.09 -22.42
C ALA A 127 6.49 9.38 -22.94
N GLY A 128 5.50 8.64 -22.44
CA GLY A 128 4.09 8.85 -22.80
C GLY A 128 3.40 9.99 -22.06
N GLY A 129 4.11 10.70 -21.15
CA GLY A 129 3.55 11.79 -20.34
C GLY A 129 2.44 11.35 -19.38
N ARG A 130 2.41 10.08 -19.01
CA ARG A 130 1.33 9.49 -18.19
C ARG A 130 1.61 9.56 -16.69
N VAL A 131 2.85 9.79 -16.32
CA VAL A 131 3.31 9.92 -14.93
C VAL A 131 3.42 11.38 -14.58
N GLN A 132 2.79 11.81 -13.49
CA GLN A 132 2.91 13.14 -12.93
C GLN A 132 3.50 13.04 -11.52
N VAL A 133 4.64 13.66 -11.30
CA VAL A 133 5.21 13.83 -9.96
C VAL A 133 4.60 15.07 -9.34
N LEU A 134 3.93 14.89 -8.20
CA LEU A 134 3.17 15.94 -7.52
C LEU A 134 3.96 16.46 -6.29
N ASP A 135 3.52 17.61 -5.78
CA ASP A 135 3.98 18.19 -4.51
C ASP A 135 5.50 18.54 -4.48
N LEU A 136 6.13 18.63 -5.65
CA LEU A 136 7.55 19.02 -5.82
C LEU A 136 7.70 20.17 -6.82
N PRO A 137 8.74 21.01 -6.67
CA PRO A 137 9.14 21.96 -7.71
C PRO A 137 9.45 21.24 -9.04
N PRO A 138 9.25 21.90 -10.20
CA PRO A 138 9.37 21.26 -11.52
C PRO A 138 10.74 20.59 -11.79
N ASP A 139 11.84 21.18 -11.32
CA ASP A 139 13.18 20.62 -11.43
C ASP A 139 13.33 19.33 -10.63
N LYS A 140 12.80 19.29 -9.42
CA LYS A 140 12.80 18.11 -8.55
C LYS A 140 11.84 17.02 -9.06
N ALA A 141 10.68 17.41 -9.56
CA ALA A 141 9.76 16.49 -10.21
C ALA A 141 10.40 15.81 -11.42
N LYS A 142 11.16 16.57 -12.22
CA LYS A 142 11.92 16.02 -13.35
C LYS A 142 13.03 15.05 -12.89
N GLU A 143 13.79 15.37 -11.85
CA GLU A 143 14.82 14.47 -11.30
C GLU A 143 14.22 13.12 -10.86
N VAL A 144 13.05 13.14 -10.20
CA VAL A 144 12.32 11.93 -9.81
C VAL A 144 11.88 11.14 -11.06
N ALA A 145 11.27 11.81 -12.04
CA ALA A 145 10.83 11.17 -13.27
C ALA A 145 12.00 10.54 -14.05
N ASP A 146 13.11 11.24 -14.19
CA ASP A 146 14.33 10.73 -14.83
C ASP A 146 14.87 9.50 -14.11
N THR A 147 14.85 9.49 -12.77
CA THR A 147 15.25 8.33 -11.96
C THR A 147 14.30 7.14 -12.18
N VAL A 148 12.99 7.38 -12.12
CA VAL A 148 11.97 6.34 -12.32
C VAL A 148 12.07 5.75 -13.74
N ALA A 149 12.38 6.54 -14.76
CA ALA A 149 12.59 6.04 -16.14
C ALA A 149 13.71 5.00 -16.27
N THR A 150 14.64 4.94 -15.30
CA THR A 150 15.72 3.93 -15.26
C THR A 150 15.32 2.63 -14.57
N THR A 151 14.05 2.47 -14.20
CA THR A 151 13.56 1.36 -13.39
C THR A 151 12.50 0.52 -14.10
N ASP A 152 12.31 -0.70 -13.59
CA ASP A 152 11.18 -1.56 -13.88
C ASP A 152 10.28 -1.66 -12.64
N GLY A 153 8.96 -1.73 -12.83
CA GLY A 153 7.96 -1.87 -11.77
C GLY A 153 7.19 -3.19 -11.83
N MET A 154 6.67 -3.61 -10.68
CA MET A 154 5.72 -4.71 -10.56
C MET A 154 4.62 -4.32 -9.59
N ILE A 155 3.38 -4.24 -10.09
CA ILE A 155 2.21 -3.77 -9.35
C ILE A 155 1.31 -4.95 -8.99
N TYR A 156 1.00 -5.11 -7.70
CA TYR A 156 -0.06 -5.98 -7.21
C TYR A 156 -1.33 -5.16 -7.01
N HIS A 157 -2.37 -5.51 -7.76
CA HIS A 157 -3.71 -4.94 -7.63
C HIS A 157 -4.58 -5.83 -6.73
N PHE A 158 -5.27 -5.23 -5.77
CA PHE A 158 -6.18 -5.87 -4.83
C PHE A 158 -7.63 -5.62 -5.25
N TYR A 159 -8.48 -6.63 -5.12
CA TYR A 159 -9.90 -6.53 -5.44
C TYR A 159 -10.75 -6.46 -4.18
N PHE A 160 -11.85 -5.73 -4.29
CA PHE A 160 -12.76 -5.46 -3.19
C PHE A 160 -14.21 -5.78 -3.60
N ASP A 161 -15.00 -6.28 -2.64
CA ASP A 161 -16.45 -6.36 -2.71
C ASP A 161 -17.00 -5.22 -1.85
N GLY A 162 -17.39 -4.13 -2.49
CA GLY A 162 -17.65 -2.87 -1.81
C GLY A 162 -16.39 -2.31 -1.15
N LYS A 163 -16.33 -2.30 0.19
CA LYS A 163 -15.16 -1.84 0.96
C LYS A 163 -14.31 -2.96 1.56
N LEU A 164 -14.70 -4.23 1.36
CA LEU A 164 -14.02 -5.37 1.95
C LEU A 164 -13.11 -6.04 0.91
N PRO A 165 -11.82 -6.28 1.23
CA PRO A 165 -10.95 -7.04 0.35
C PRO A 165 -11.47 -8.47 0.21
N ASN A 166 -11.53 -8.96 -1.02
CA ASN A 166 -12.09 -10.29 -1.31
C ASN A 166 -11.03 -11.40 -1.52
N GLY A 167 -9.75 -11.06 -1.29
CA GLY A 167 -8.63 -12.00 -1.42
C GLY A 167 -8.14 -12.23 -2.85
N LYS A 168 -8.82 -11.69 -3.89
CA LYS A 168 -8.34 -11.75 -5.27
C LYS A 168 -7.25 -10.71 -5.49
N THR A 169 -6.22 -11.08 -6.26
CA THR A 169 -5.15 -10.17 -6.72
C THR A 169 -4.86 -10.40 -8.19
N SER A 170 -4.35 -9.38 -8.88
CA SER A 170 -3.75 -9.51 -10.21
C SER A 170 -2.49 -8.67 -10.33
N ILE A 171 -1.71 -8.88 -11.39
CA ILE A 171 -0.60 -8.00 -11.75
C ILE A 171 -1.13 -6.92 -12.67
N ALA A 172 -1.07 -5.67 -12.24
CA ALA A 172 -1.34 -4.54 -13.11
C ALA A 172 -0.08 -4.15 -13.90
N GLN A 173 -0.28 -3.49 -15.02
CA GLN A 173 0.79 -3.06 -15.92
C GLN A 173 0.73 -1.55 -16.16
N ALA A 174 1.83 -0.97 -16.59
CA ALA A 174 1.88 0.40 -17.09
C ALA A 174 1.02 0.58 -18.34
N VAL A 175 0.37 1.73 -18.46
CA VAL A 175 -0.35 2.05 -19.71
C VAL A 175 0.65 2.24 -20.86
N GLY A 176 0.51 1.42 -21.89
CA GLY A 176 1.45 1.36 -23.02
C GLY A 176 2.53 0.29 -22.88
N HIS A 177 2.51 -0.49 -21.80
CA HIS A 177 3.38 -1.67 -21.66
C HIS A 177 3.26 -2.59 -22.87
N LYS A 178 4.43 -3.08 -23.32
CA LYS A 178 4.55 -4.13 -24.36
C LYS A 178 5.59 -5.13 -23.92
N PRO A 179 5.41 -6.43 -24.21
CA PRO A 179 6.44 -7.41 -24.01
C PRO A 179 7.74 -7.02 -24.75
N LEU A 180 8.87 -7.16 -24.10
CA LEU A 180 10.18 -6.91 -24.70
C LEU A 180 10.66 -8.11 -25.48
N SER A 181 11.38 -7.85 -26.57
CA SER A 181 12.23 -8.84 -27.24
C SER A 181 13.50 -9.13 -26.40
N GLU A 182 14.21 -10.22 -26.72
CA GLU A 182 15.48 -10.52 -26.06
C GLU A 182 16.54 -9.43 -26.22
N ALA A 183 16.56 -8.77 -27.39
CA ALA A 183 17.51 -7.70 -27.67
C ALA A 183 17.24 -6.46 -26.79
N GLU A 184 15.98 -6.02 -26.72
CA GLU A 184 15.55 -4.90 -25.87
C GLU A 184 15.77 -5.19 -24.38
N TYR A 185 15.49 -6.43 -23.97
CA TYR A 185 15.70 -6.86 -22.58
C TYR A 185 17.17 -6.84 -22.19
N LYS A 186 18.06 -7.29 -23.07
CA LYS A 186 19.51 -7.31 -22.85
C LYS A 186 20.16 -5.93 -22.94
N ALA A 187 19.61 -5.02 -23.73
CA ALA A 187 20.17 -3.67 -23.93
C ALA A 187 20.16 -2.80 -22.66
N ALA A 188 19.34 -3.15 -21.67
CA ALA A 188 19.22 -2.39 -20.43
C ALA A 188 19.81 -3.12 -19.19
N LYS A 189 20.61 -4.17 -19.42
CA LYS A 189 21.35 -4.89 -18.35
C LYS A 189 22.55 -4.10 -17.83
#